data_19f4fcdfe1ea36fb558ec9d64d93f564
#
_entry.id   19f4fcdfe1ea36fb558ec9d64d93f564
#
_cell.length_a   1.000
_cell.length_b   1.000
_cell.length_c   1.000
_cell.angle_alpha   90.00
_cell.angle_beta   90.00
_cell.angle_gamma   90.00
#
_symmetry.space_group_name_H-M   'P 1'
#
loop_
_entity.id
_entity.type
_entity.pdbx_description
1 polymer ?
#
loop_
_entity_poly.entity_id
_entity_poly.type
_entity_poly.pdbx_seq_one_letter_code
_entity_poly.pdbx_strand_id
1 'polypeptide(L)'
;MLNMEQRDQQAAFENNTFAAVMNHAKQVTSIHDQNISEFVTRLSGLLPHVGSNEERIIQMEVMAALSVEGIITVDNIAEKSAMVKAITEMIKYDAEKRETAVAIARKIMK
;
A
#
# COMPACT_ATOMS: atom_id res chain seq x y z
N MET A 1 23.85 5.30 -6.72
CA MET A 1 22.81 5.74 -7.65
C MET A 1 21.79 4.62 -7.87
N LEU A 2 20.52 4.95 -7.78
CA LEU A 2 19.47 3.95 -8.01
C LEU A 2 19.34 3.65 -9.50
N ASN A 3 19.12 2.39 -9.86
CA ASN A 3 18.80 2.03 -11.24
C ASN A 3 17.36 2.44 -11.58
N MET A 4 16.94 2.30 -12.84
CA MET A 4 15.61 2.73 -13.28
C MET A 4 14.49 2.01 -12.51
N GLU A 5 14.66 0.73 -12.26
CA GLU A 5 13.67 -0.06 -11.53
C GLU A 5 13.50 0.46 -10.10
N GLN A 6 14.59 0.77 -9.42
CA GLN A 6 14.54 1.32 -8.07
C GLN A 6 13.95 2.72 -8.04
N ARG A 7 14.18 3.54 -9.08
CA ARG A 7 13.56 4.85 -9.21
C ARG A 7 12.06 4.74 -9.37
N ASP A 8 11.59 3.79 -10.18
CA ASP A 8 10.17 3.57 -10.38
C ASP A 8 9.49 3.13 -9.07
N GLN A 9 10.14 2.26 -8.32
CA GLN A 9 9.64 1.82 -7.02
C GLN A 9 9.56 2.98 -6.04
N GLN A 10 10.60 3.80 -5.99
CA GLN A 10 10.65 4.95 -5.10
C GLN A 10 9.60 6.00 -5.47
N ALA A 11 9.45 6.28 -6.76
CA ALA A 11 8.44 7.22 -7.25
C ALA A 11 7.04 6.72 -6.91
N ALA A 12 6.77 5.45 -7.10
CA ALA A 12 5.49 4.84 -6.75
C ALA A 12 5.20 4.95 -5.26
N PHE A 13 6.22 4.83 -4.43
CA PHE A 13 6.08 4.95 -2.98
C PHE A 13 5.89 6.40 -2.53
N GLU A 14 6.67 7.34 -3.08
CA GLU A 14 6.72 8.72 -2.58
C GLU A 14 5.62 9.62 -3.13
N ASN A 15 5.10 9.35 -4.33
CA ASN A 15 4.20 10.25 -5.03
C ASN A 15 2.88 9.60 -5.45
N ASN A 16 2.50 8.52 -4.78
CA ASN A 16 1.29 7.78 -5.14
C ASN A 16 0.24 7.84 -4.03
N THR A 17 -0.85 7.11 -4.26
CA THR A 17 -1.94 6.96 -3.32
C THR A 17 -1.46 6.45 -1.97
N PHE A 18 -0.45 5.56 -1.95
CA PHE A 18 0.05 5.01 -0.69
C PHE A 18 0.66 6.11 0.20
N ALA A 19 1.45 7.01 -0.39
CA ALA A 19 2.02 8.13 0.35
C ALA A 19 0.92 9.03 0.93
N ALA A 20 -0.12 9.31 0.14
CA ALA A 20 -1.25 10.10 0.59
C ALA A 20 -1.98 9.41 1.75
N VAL A 21 -2.20 8.11 1.65
CA VAL A 21 -2.84 7.32 2.71
C VAL A 21 -2.02 7.37 4.00
N MET A 22 -0.69 7.21 3.89
CA MET A 22 0.19 7.26 5.05
C MET A 22 0.17 8.62 5.73
N ASN A 23 0.13 9.70 4.95
CA ASN A 23 0.09 11.05 5.48
C ASN A 23 -1.25 11.39 6.15
N HIS A 24 -2.32 10.71 5.77
CA HIS A 24 -3.67 10.94 6.31
C HIS A 24 -4.21 9.71 7.04
N ALA A 25 -3.32 8.93 7.67
CA ALA A 25 -3.67 7.65 8.29
C ALA A 25 -4.84 7.74 9.27
N LYS A 26 -4.89 8.82 10.07
CA LYS A 26 -5.94 8.98 11.07
C LYS A 26 -7.30 9.27 10.47
N GLN A 27 -7.33 9.74 9.23
CA GLN A 27 -8.54 10.19 8.55
C GLN A 27 -8.89 9.34 7.32
N VAL A 28 -8.21 8.21 7.16
CA VAL A 28 -8.27 7.41 5.93
C VAL A 28 -9.70 6.97 5.59
N THR A 29 -10.54 6.75 6.59
CA THR A 29 -11.92 6.33 6.37
C THR A 29 -12.91 7.49 6.25
N SER A 30 -12.48 8.72 6.48
CA SER A 30 -13.36 9.89 6.48
C SER A 30 -12.95 10.98 5.49
N ILE A 31 -11.76 10.89 4.90
CA ILE A 31 -11.28 11.89 3.95
C ILE A 31 -11.96 11.72 2.59
N HIS A 32 -12.35 12.85 1.98
CA HIS A 32 -13.01 12.87 0.68
C HIS A 32 -11.98 12.99 -0.44
N ASP A 33 -11.34 11.87 -0.76
CA ASP A 33 -10.37 11.77 -1.86
C ASP A 33 -10.69 10.48 -2.61
N GLN A 34 -10.85 10.58 -3.92
CA GLN A 34 -11.26 9.45 -4.74
C GLN A 34 -10.26 8.30 -4.68
N ASN A 35 -8.97 8.60 -4.76
CA ASN A 35 -7.94 7.57 -4.73
C ASN A 35 -7.85 6.89 -3.37
N ILE A 36 -7.97 7.66 -2.30
CA ILE A 36 -7.97 7.10 -0.95
C ILE A 36 -9.22 6.25 -0.73
N SER A 37 -10.37 6.73 -1.20
CA SER A 37 -11.62 5.97 -1.12
C SER A 37 -11.52 4.65 -1.86
N GLU A 38 -10.96 4.64 -3.06
CA GLU A 38 -10.74 3.40 -3.81
C GLU A 38 -9.76 2.47 -3.13
N PHE A 39 -8.69 3.04 -2.56
CA PHE A 39 -7.73 2.27 -1.77
C PHE A 39 -8.42 1.54 -0.62
N VAL A 40 -9.23 2.26 0.14
CA VAL A 40 -9.97 1.68 1.28
C VAL A 40 -10.90 0.57 0.80
N THR A 41 -11.63 0.80 -0.28
CA THR A 41 -12.55 -0.19 -0.83
C THR A 41 -11.83 -1.47 -1.26
N ARG A 42 -10.73 -1.33 -1.99
CA ARG A 42 -9.96 -2.48 -2.47
C ARG A 42 -9.31 -3.23 -1.32
N LEU A 43 -8.73 -2.49 -0.38
CA LEU A 43 -8.08 -3.09 0.78
C LEU A 43 -9.08 -3.82 1.67
N SER A 44 -10.27 -3.27 1.85
CA SER A 44 -11.33 -3.91 2.64
C SER A 44 -11.68 -5.30 2.12
N GLY A 45 -11.59 -5.50 0.81
CA GLY A 45 -11.84 -6.81 0.21
C GLY A 45 -10.69 -7.80 0.40
N LEU A 46 -9.47 -7.30 0.62
CA LEU A 46 -8.28 -8.14 0.74
C LEU A 46 -7.95 -8.53 2.18
N LEU A 47 -8.18 -7.63 3.13
CA LEU A 47 -7.76 -7.82 4.52
C LEU A 47 -8.33 -9.07 5.21
N PRO A 48 -9.59 -9.46 4.99
CA PRO A 48 -10.12 -10.66 5.65
C PRO A 48 -9.36 -11.94 5.32
N HIS A 49 -8.60 -11.95 4.23
CA HIS A 49 -7.86 -13.12 3.77
C HIS A 49 -6.45 -13.23 4.33
N VAL A 50 -5.95 -12.20 5.02
CA VAL A 50 -4.55 -12.19 5.48
C VAL A 50 -4.40 -12.30 7.00
N GLY A 51 -5.48 -12.22 7.75
CA GLY A 51 -5.44 -12.36 9.20
C GLY A 51 -4.63 -11.24 9.87
N SER A 52 -3.84 -11.61 10.88
CA SER A 52 -3.06 -10.67 11.67
C SER A 52 -1.59 -10.60 11.27
N ASN A 53 -1.18 -11.19 10.15
CA ASN A 53 0.20 -11.16 9.69
C ASN A 53 0.54 -9.76 9.17
N GLU A 54 1.41 -9.04 9.89
CA GLU A 54 1.73 -7.64 9.57
C GLU A 54 2.39 -7.49 8.20
N GLU A 55 3.29 -8.41 7.83
CA GLU A 55 3.93 -8.35 6.53
C GLU A 55 2.91 -8.49 5.41
N ARG A 56 1.97 -9.41 5.54
CA ARG A 56 0.91 -9.59 4.55
C ARG A 56 -0.04 -8.40 4.50
N ILE A 57 -0.34 -7.82 5.66
CA ILE A 57 -1.17 -6.61 5.72
C ILE A 57 -0.50 -5.49 4.92
N ILE A 58 0.79 -5.25 5.15
CA ILE A 58 1.55 -4.23 4.43
C ILE A 58 1.58 -4.55 2.94
N GLN A 59 1.81 -5.81 2.58
CA GLN A 59 1.83 -6.23 1.18
C GLN A 59 0.50 -5.93 0.48
N MET A 60 -0.63 -6.22 1.14
CA MET A 60 -1.94 -5.95 0.57
C MET A 60 -2.19 -4.44 0.42
N GLU A 61 -1.72 -3.65 1.39
CA GLU A 61 -1.83 -2.18 1.29
C GLU A 61 -1.02 -1.65 0.10
N VAL A 62 0.19 -2.15 -0.10
CA VAL A 62 1.02 -1.77 -1.24
C VAL A 62 0.34 -2.14 -2.55
N MET A 63 -0.18 -3.36 -2.64
CA MET A 63 -0.88 -3.83 -3.83
C MET A 63 -2.12 -2.99 -4.12
N ALA A 64 -2.91 -2.68 -3.10
CA ALA A 64 -4.11 -1.88 -3.26
C ALA A 64 -3.76 -0.48 -3.78
N ALA A 65 -2.76 0.16 -3.21
CA ALA A 65 -2.35 1.50 -3.62
C ALA A 65 -1.83 1.52 -5.06
N LEU A 66 -0.98 0.57 -5.42
CA LEU A 66 -0.44 0.48 -6.78
C LEU A 66 -1.53 0.15 -7.79
N SER A 67 -2.51 -0.64 -7.38
CA SER A 67 -3.67 -0.96 -8.22
C SER A 67 -4.51 0.28 -8.50
N VAL A 68 -4.74 1.13 -7.50
CA VAL A 68 -5.48 2.39 -7.69
C VAL A 68 -4.76 3.29 -8.69
N GLU A 69 -3.43 3.32 -8.66
CA GLU A 69 -2.62 4.13 -9.58
C GLU A 69 -2.49 3.50 -10.98
N GLY A 70 -3.01 2.29 -11.17
CA GLY A 70 -2.88 1.60 -12.46
C GLY A 70 -1.51 1.00 -12.71
N ILE A 71 -0.62 1.01 -11.72
CA ILE A 71 0.72 0.42 -11.85
C ILE A 71 0.63 -1.10 -11.84
N ILE A 72 -0.25 -1.65 -11.02
CA ILE A 72 -0.54 -3.08 -10.98
C ILE A 72 -1.93 -3.32 -11.58
N THR A 73 -2.00 -4.26 -12.52
CA THR A 73 -3.25 -4.68 -13.15
C THR A 73 -3.33 -6.21 -13.10
N VAL A 74 -4.49 -6.75 -13.44
CA VAL A 74 -4.68 -8.20 -13.54
C VAL A 74 -3.66 -8.82 -14.50
N ASP A 75 -3.30 -8.09 -15.55
CA ASP A 75 -2.41 -8.61 -16.59
C ASP A 75 -0.93 -8.60 -16.21
N ASN A 76 -0.51 -7.72 -15.29
CA ASN A 76 0.91 -7.56 -14.96
C ASN A 76 1.27 -7.88 -13.51
N ILE A 77 0.32 -8.36 -12.73
CA ILE A 77 0.53 -8.57 -11.29
C ILE A 77 1.72 -9.51 -11.00
N ALA A 78 1.90 -10.54 -11.82
CA ALA A 78 3.01 -11.48 -11.67
C ALA A 78 4.35 -10.79 -11.95
N GLU A 79 4.40 -9.96 -12.98
CA GLU A 79 5.60 -9.21 -13.34
C GLU A 79 6.00 -8.19 -12.30
N LYS A 80 5.02 -7.64 -11.57
CA LYS A 80 5.24 -6.59 -10.58
C LYS A 80 5.46 -7.14 -9.17
N SER A 81 5.50 -8.46 -9.00
CA SER A 81 5.65 -9.07 -7.67
C SER A 81 6.94 -8.65 -6.96
N ALA A 82 8.06 -8.54 -7.70
CA ALA A 82 9.33 -8.11 -7.12
C ALA A 82 9.25 -6.66 -6.62
N MET A 83 8.57 -5.79 -7.37
CA MET A 83 8.35 -4.41 -6.96
C MET A 83 7.52 -4.31 -5.69
N VAL A 84 6.43 -5.08 -5.61
CA VAL A 84 5.58 -5.13 -4.43
C VAL A 84 6.39 -5.59 -3.22
N LYS A 85 7.18 -6.65 -3.40
CA LYS A 85 8.02 -7.18 -2.33
C LYS A 85 9.03 -6.14 -1.84
N ALA A 86 9.69 -5.45 -2.76
CA ALA A 86 10.69 -4.44 -2.41
C ALA A 86 10.06 -3.29 -1.60
N ILE A 87 8.92 -2.79 -2.04
CA ILE A 87 8.22 -1.72 -1.33
C ILE A 87 7.74 -2.21 0.04
N THR A 88 7.22 -3.41 0.12
CA THR A 88 6.77 -4.01 1.37
C THR A 88 7.93 -4.08 2.38
N GLU A 89 9.10 -4.49 1.92
CA GLU A 89 10.28 -4.57 2.80
C GLU A 89 10.73 -3.18 3.27
N MET A 90 10.67 -2.17 2.41
CA MET A 90 11.01 -0.80 2.80
C MET A 90 10.14 -0.32 3.96
N ILE A 91 8.86 -0.64 3.93
CA ILE A 91 7.91 -0.27 4.98
C ILE A 91 8.13 -1.12 6.23
N LYS A 92 8.30 -2.42 6.04
CA LYS A 92 8.47 -3.38 7.13
C LYS A 92 9.67 -3.06 8.03
N TYR A 93 10.76 -2.62 7.42
CA TYR A 93 12.01 -2.34 8.16
C TYR A 93 12.09 -0.92 8.69
N ASP A 94 11.08 -0.09 8.47
CA ASP A 94 10.96 1.25 9.06
C ASP A 94 9.86 1.17 10.13
N ALA A 95 10.26 1.24 11.39
CA ALA A 95 9.33 1.04 12.51
C ALA A 95 8.13 2.00 12.46
N GLU A 96 8.38 3.26 12.17
CA GLU A 96 7.32 4.27 12.10
C GLU A 96 6.33 3.99 10.96
N LYS A 97 6.86 3.69 9.78
CA LYS A 97 6.01 3.37 8.63
C LYS A 97 5.24 2.08 8.84
N ARG A 98 5.88 1.08 9.42
CA ARG A 98 5.21 -0.19 9.71
C ARG A 98 4.04 0.01 10.67
N GLU A 99 4.25 0.75 11.75
CA GLU A 99 3.21 1.01 12.73
C GLU A 99 2.04 1.78 12.11
N THR A 100 2.35 2.78 11.28
CA THR A 100 1.32 3.56 10.59
C THR A 100 0.52 2.67 9.64
N ALA A 101 1.18 1.83 8.85
CA ALA A 101 0.52 0.94 7.91
C ALA A 101 -0.41 -0.04 8.63
N VAL A 102 0.06 -0.65 9.72
CA VAL A 102 -0.76 -1.59 10.49
C VAL A 102 -1.96 -0.87 11.12
N ALA A 103 -1.76 0.35 11.62
CA ALA A 103 -2.85 1.15 12.19
C ALA A 103 -3.93 1.47 11.16
N ILE A 104 -3.54 1.76 9.92
CA ILE A 104 -4.48 2.00 8.82
C ILE A 104 -5.36 0.77 8.60
N ALA A 105 -4.75 -0.41 8.52
CA ALA A 105 -5.48 -1.65 8.31
C ALA A 105 -6.47 -1.92 9.44
N ARG A 106 -6.05 -1.73 10.68
CA ARG A 106 -6.92 -1.91 11.84
C ARG A 106 -8.11 -0.97 11.81
N LYS A 107 -7.89 0.26 11.36
CA LYS A 107 -8.96 1.25 11.25
C LYS A 107 -9.97 0.84 10.19
N ILE A 108 -9.50 0.33 9.06
CA ILE A 108 -10.37 -0.11 7.96
C ILE A 108 -11.17 -1.37 8.37
N MET A 109 -10.57 -2.25 9.13
CA MET A 109 -11.19 -3.51 9.53
C MET A 109 -12.25 -3.39 10.62
N LYS A 110 -12.39 -2.24 11.22
CA LYS A 110 -13.41 -2.02 12.25
C LYS A 110 -14.82 -2.02 11.70
#